data_1630c624f7c95154c907c6e504e7ef46
#
_entry.id   1630c624f7c95154c907c6e504e7ef46
#
_cell.length_a   1.000
_cell.length_b   1.000
_cell.length_c   1.000
_cell.angle_alpha   90.00
_cell.angle_beta   90.00
_cell.angle_gamma   90.00
#
_symmetry.space_group_name_H-M   'P 1'
#
loop_
_entity.id
_entity.type
_entity.pdbx_description
1 polymer ?
#
loop_
_entity_poly.entity_id
_entity_poly.type
_entity_poly.pdbx_seq_one_letter_code
_entity_poly.pdbx_strand_id
1 'polypeptide(L)'
;MGRTAPSLIREYRYDSAGNVSGVTSREDYGRETQREYRLDRNGQVTAVTASGTGLGYGEGDESYGYDSCGYLKAQSAGGHRISEETDQYAGGHRLKQAGNTQYDYDAAGRMVSRTRHRDGYRPETERFRWDSRDQLTGYCSAQGEQWEYRHDASGRRTEKRCDRKKIRFTYLWDGDSIAEIREYRDDELYSVRHLVFNGFELISQQFSRVRQPHPSVAPQWVTRTNHAVNDLTGRPLMLFNSEGKTVWRPGQTSLWGLALSLPADTDYPDPRGERDPEADPGLLYAGQWQDAESGLCYNRFRYYEPETGMYLVSDPLGLQGGEQTYRYVPNPCGYIDPLGLAICQLARWTKWGSEQSNISDVLNSLGNRALKYANGDWIKSEAAFNKYINMINKRLELTGSKFRVEIQPAIKNGERVPATTNGPFKVNGKWTSGTHYTGGSKRLDAGIIDITSPTNQYGLHPVIEGFDITLNKTKPSAVDIYSDVFGGIDINDFRL
;
A
#
# COMPACT_ATOMS: atom_id res chain seq x y z
N MET A 1 9.50 -41.04 2.43
CA MET A 1 9.74 -39.67 1.92
C MET A 1 8.39 -39.11 1.48
N GLY A 2 7.76 -38.28 2.31
CA GLY A 2 6.50 -37.65 1.98
C GLY A 2 6.72 -36.64 0.85
N ARG A 3 5.90 -36.71 -0.20
CA ARG A 3 5.81 -35.66 -1.22
C ARG A 3 5.35 -34.39 -0.48
N THR A 4 6.23 -33.41 -0.34
CA THR A 4 5.84 -32.05 0.02
C THR A 4 5.22 -31.41 -1.23
N ALA A 5 3.93 -31.64 -1.45
CA ALA A 5 3.18 -30.84 -2.41
C ALA A 5 3.02 -29.43 -1.79
N PRO A 6 3.13 -28.34 -2.57
CA PRO A 6 2.87 -27.00 -2.07
C PRO A 6 1.40 -26.90 -1.64
N SER A 7 1.16 -26.34 -0.45
CA SER A 7 -0.18 -26.16 0.10
C SER A 7 -1.01 -25.11 -0.62
N LEU A 8 -0.38 -24.27 -1.45
CA LEU A 8 -1.03 -23.27 -2.28
C LEU A 8 -0.23 -23.04 -3.56
N ILE A 9 -0.91 -23.07 -4.69
CA ILE A 9 -0.40 -22.64 -5.99
C ILE A 9 -1.32 -21.54 -6.49
N ARG A 10 -0.77 -20.38 -6.84
CA ARG A 10 -1.53 -19.29 -7.48
C ARG A 10 -0.93 -18.95 -8.83
N GLU A 11 -1.78 -18.92 -9.84
CA GLU A 11 -1.47 -18.53 -11.21
C GLU A 11 -2.21 -17.25 -11.55
N TYR A 12 -1.47 -16.24 -12.01
CA TYR A 12 -2.02 -14.94 -12.36
C TYR A 12 -2.05 -14.78 -13.88
N ARG A 13 -3.15 -14.29 -14.40
CA ARG A 13 -3.29 -13.86 -15.79
C ARG A 13 -3.32 -12.35 -15.85
N TYR A 14 -2.79 -11.80 -16.93
CA TYR A 14 -2.69 -10.36 -17.13
C TYR A 14 -3.29 -9.99 -18.47
N ASP A 15 -3.86 -8.80 -18.56
CA ASP A 15 -4.25 -8.19 -19.83
C ASP A 15 -3.04 -7.59 -20.55
N SER A 16 -3.25 -7.04 -21.77
CA SER A 16 -2.20 -6.41 -22.57
C SER A 16 -1.60 -5.14 -21.92
N ALA A 17 -2.32 -4.51 -20.99
CA ALA A 17 -1.85 -3.35 -20.23
C ALA A 17 -1.11 -3.74 -18.94
N GLY A 18 -0.98 -5.04 -18.64
CA GLY A 18 -0.33 -5.56 -17.46
C GLY A 18 -1.18 -5.55 -16.19
N ASN A 19 -2.49 -5.34 -16.30
CA ASN A 19 -3.39 -5.48 -15.16
C ASN A 19 -3.71 -6.96 -14.91
N VAL A 20 -3.92 -7.33 -13.65
CA VAL A 20 -4.39 -8.69 -13.31
C VAL A 20 -5.79 -8.89 -13.87
N SER A 21 -5.93 -9.79 -14.83
CA SER A 21 -7.22 -10.15 -15.46
C SER A 21 -7.81 -11.45 -14.91
N GLY A 22 -7.04 -12.22 -14.13
CA GLY A 22 -7.55 -13.41 -13.48
C GLY A 22 -6.55 -14.08 -12.56
N VAL A 23 -7.06 -14.84 -11.61
CA VAL A 23 -6.27 -15.61 -10.64
C VAL A 23 -6.88 -17.00 -10.52
N THR A 24 -6.05 -18.03 -10.67
CA THR A 24 -6.40 -19.40 -10.34
C THR A 24 -5.63 -19.81 -9.09
N SER A 25 -6.32 -20.25 -8.06
CA SER A 25 -5.71 -20.74 -6.82
C SER A 25 -6.03 -22.23 -6.67
N ARG A 26 -4.99 -23.05 -6.48
CA ARG A 26 -5.12 -24.48 -6.15
C ARG A 26 -4.56 -24.72 -4.78
N GLU A 27 -5.32 -25.38 -3.95
CA GLU A 27 -4.97 -25.64 -2.56
C GLU A 27 -4.99 -27.13 -2.27
N ASP A 28 -4.51 -27.49 -1.07
CA ASP A 28 -4.62 -28.86 -0.58
C ASP A 28 -6.07 -29.39 -0.65
N TYR A 29 -6.17 -30.70 -0.77
CA TYR A 29 -7.45 -31.42 -0.89
C TYR A 29 -8.24 -31.14 -2.18
N GLY A 30 -7.56 -30.65 -3.24
CA GLY A 30 -8.16 -30.42 -4.56
C GLY A 30 -9.13 -29.24 -4.60
N ARG A 31 -9.03 -28.32 -3.67
CA ARG A 31 -9.75 -27.05 -3.77
C ARG A 31 -9.14 -26.20 -4.88
N GLU A 32 -9.95 -25.82 -5.83
CA GLU A 32 -9.57 -24.88 -6.88
C GLU A 32 -10.58 -23.73 -6.92
N THR A 33 -10.08 -22.51 -6.96
CA THR A 33 -10.88 -21.30 -7.18
C THR A 33 -10.31 -20.54 -8.35
N GLN A 34 -11.20 -20.03 -9.20
CA GLN A 34 -10.87 -19.15 -10.31
C GLN A 34 -11.60 -17.82 -10.10
N ARG A 35 -10.89 -16.73 -10.22
CA ARG A 35 -11.45 -15.39 -10.22
C ARG A 35 -11.03 -14.68 -11.50
N GLU A 36 -12.00 -14.15 -12.24
CA GLU A 36 -11.79 -13.36 -13.44
C GLU A 36 -12.21 -11.92 -13.18
N TYR A 37 -11.35 -11.00 -13.57
CA TYR A 37 -11.55 -9.56 -13.35
C TYR A 37 -11.85 -8.89 -14.68
N ARG A 38 -13.01 -8.26 -14.79
CA ARG A 38 -13.34 -7.39 -15.90
C ARG A 38 -12.99 -5.95 -15.54
N LEU A 39 -12.14 -5.34 -16.37
CA LEU A 39 -11.68 -3.97 -16.16
C LEU A 39 -12.34 -3.04 -17.16
N ASP A 40 -12.51 -1.78 -16.76
CA ASP A 40 -12.87 -0.69 -17.66
C ASP A 40 -11.62 -0.13 -18.37
N ARG A 41 -11.81 0.91 -19.21
CA ARG A 41 -10.72 1.57 -19.93
C ARG A 41 -9.71 2.30 -19.02
N ASN A 42 -10.09 2.58 -17.78
CA ASN A 42 -9.24 3.22 -16.77
C ASN A 42 -8.49 2.20 -15.90
N GLY A 43 -8.62 0.89 -16.19
CA GLY A 43 -8.02 -0.18 -15.42
C GLY A 43 -8.71 -0.46 -14.07
N GLN A 44 -9.96 0.03 -13.88
CA GLN A 44 -10.76 -0.23 -12.69
C GLN A 44 -11.54 -1.53 -12.84
N VAL A 45 -11.60 -2.35 -11.79
CA VAL A 45 -12.37 -3.61 -11.82
C VAL A 45 -13.85 -3.31 -11.75
N THR A 46 -14.59 -3.69 -12.79
CA THR A 46 -16.06 -3.51 -12.87
C THR A 46 -16.83 -4.77 -12.50
N ALA A 47 -16.21 -5.93 -12.61
CA ALA A 47 -16.81 -7.19 -12.18
C ALA A 47 -15.73 -8.22 -11.80
N VAL A 48 -16.07 -9.08 -10.87
CA VAL A 48 -15.33 -10.29 -10.54
C VAL A 48 -16.27 -11.47 -10.77
N THR A 49 -15.85 -12.43 -11.59
CA THR A 49 -16.56 -13.72 -11.73
C THR A 49 -15.76 -14.78 -10.96
N ALA A 50 -16.40 -15.45 -10.02
CA ALA A 50 -15.79 -16.46 -9.18
C ALA A 50 -16.38 -17.83 -9.47
N SER A 51 -15.51 -18.84 -9.65
CA SER A 51 -15.92 -20.23 -9.89
C SER A 51 -14.95 -21.22 -9.25
N GLY A 52 -15.38 -22.46 -9.08
CA GLY A 52 -14.53 -23.56 -8.60
C GLY A 52 -15.04 -24.25 -7.36
N THR A 53 -14.42 -25.39 -7.04
CA THR A 53 -14.78 -26.27 -5.90
C THR A 53 -14.32 -25.74 -4.55
N GLY A 54 -13.45 -24.71 -4.55
CA GLY A 54 -12.90 -24.08 -3.35
C GLY A 54 -13.70 -22.90 -2.84
N LEU A 55 -14.77 -22.49 -3.55
CA LEU A 55 -15.61 -21.37 -3.14
C LEU A 55 -16.30 -21.66 -1.81
N GLY A 56 -16.17 -20.75 -0.87
CA GLY A 56 -16.90 -20.78 0.39
C GLY A 56 -18.29 -20.17 0.26
N TYR A 57 -19.10 -20.29 1.31
CA TYR A 57 -20.39 -19.62 1.40
C TYR A 57 -20.22 -18.10 1.33
N GLY A 58 -20.96 -17.42 0.45
CA GLY A 58 -20.86 -15.98 0.23
C GLY A 58 -19.71 -15.56 -0.70
N GLU A 59 -18.84 -16.47 -1.13
CA GLU A 59 -17.92 -16.22 -2.25
C GLU A 59 -18.69 -16.39 -3.56
N GLY A 60 -18.69 -15.37 -4.38
CA GLY A 60 -19.42 -15.35 -5.64
C GLY A 60 -18.99 -14.18 -6.50
N ASP A 61 -19.85 -13.90 -7.47
CA ASP A 61 -19.64 -12.80 -8.39
C ASP A 61 -19.78 -11.47 -7.66
N GLU A 62 -18.94 -10.52 -8.09
CA GLU A 62 -18.94 -9.16 -7.57
C GLU A 62 -19.13 -8.18 -8.73
N SER A 63 -19.77 -7.04 -8.47
CA SER A 63 -19.94 -5.97 -9.45
C SER A 63 -19.63 -4.60 -8.83
N TYR A 64 -19.01 -3.72 -9.61
CA TYR A 64 -18.53 -2.41 -9.19
C TYR A 64 -18.86 -1.36 -10.23
N GLY A 65 -19.43 -0.24 -9.78
CA GLY A 65 -19.68 0.95 -10.58
C GLY A 65 -18.85 2.12 -10.05
N TYR A 66 -18.40 2.98 -10.95
CA TYR A 66 -17.60 4.15 -10.61
C TYR A 66 -18.23 5.41 -11.19
N ASP A 67 -18.04 6.53 -10.51
CA ASP A 67 -18.43 7.84 -11.06
C ASP A 67 -17.42 8.33 -12.10
N SER A 68 -17.69 9.48 -12.74
CA SER A 68 -16.81 10.08 -13.72
C SER A 68 -15.43 10.48 -13.18
N CYS A 69 -15.30 10.60 -11.87
CA CYS A 69 -14.04 10.88 -11.18
C CYS A 69 -13.32 9.59 -10.73
N GLY A 70 -13.94 8.42 -10.92
CA GLY A 70 -13.37 7.13 -10.57
C GLY A 70 -13.51 6.71 -9.10
N TYR A 71 -14.39 7.37 -8.34
CA TYR A 71 -14.78 6.89 -7.01
C TYR A 71 -15.79 5.76 -7.11
N LEU A 72 -15.72 4.82 -6.17
CA LEU A 72 -16.64 3.71 -6.10
C LEU A 72 -18.05 4.23 -5.78
N LYS A 73 -19.02 3.98 -6.68
CA LYS A 73 -20.38 4.49 -6.61
C LYS A 73 -21.39 3.39 -6.30
N ALA A 74 -21.13 2.20 -6.81
CA ALA A 74 -21.99 1.06 -6.59
C ALA A 74 -21.16 -0.20 -6.41
N GLN A 75 -21.54 -1.07 -5.48
CA GLN A 75 -20.91 -2.36 -5.30
C GLN A 75 -21.90 -3.42 -4.85
N SER A 76 -21.68 -4.64 -5.35
CA SER A 76 -22.38 -5.85 -4.93
C SER A 76 -21.36 -6.97 -4.81
N ALA A 77 -21.39 -7.70 -3.71
CA ALA A 77 -20.50 -8.83 -3.46
C ALA A 77 -21.22 -9.90 -2.63
N GLY A 78 -20.92 -11.19 -2.91
CA GLY A 78 -21.50 -12.30 -2.18
C GLY A 78 -23.02 -12.36 -2.22
N GLY A 79 -23.65 -11.88 -3.32
CA GLY A 79 -25.10 -11.79 -3.46
C GLY A 79 -25.75 -10.64 -2.67
N HIS A 80 -24.97 -9.82 -1.99
CA HIS A 80 -25.46 -8.66 -1.23
C HIS A 80 -25.13 -7.36 -1.97
N ARG A 81 -26.12 -6.48 -2.09
CA ARG A 81 -25.95 -5.14 -2.59
C ARG A 81 -25.42 -4.27 -1.45
N ILE A 82 -24.26 -3.66 -1.62
CA ILE A 82 -23.56 -2.89 -0.57
C ILE A 82 -23.87 -1.41 -0.73
N SER A 83 -23.85 -0.89 -1.98
CA SER A 83 -24.19 0.49 -2.30
C SER A 83 -24.92 0.60 -3.63
N GLU A 84 -25.61 1.72 -3.86
CA GLU A 84 -26.42 1.98 -5.06
C GLU A 84 -25.90 3.20 -5.83
N GLU A 85 -26.31 3.33 -7.10
CA GLU A 85 -25.98 4.48 -7.96
C GLU A 85 -26.47 5.85 -7.43
N THR A 86 -27.30 5.84 -6.40
CA THR A 86 -27.85 7.05 -5.77
C THR A 86 -26.92 7.70 -4.76
N ASP A 87 -25.72 7.17 -4.59
CA ASP A 87 -24.74 7.71 -3.65
C ASP A 87 -24.44 9.18 -3.97
N GLN A 88 -24.47 10.03 -2.93
CA GLN A 88 -24.36 11.47 -3.06
C GLN A 88 -23.01 11.96 -2.54
N TYR A 89 -22.38 12.83 -3.32
CA TYR A 89 -21.13 13.49 -2.94
C TYR A 89 -21.35 14.97 -2.61
N ALA A 90 -20.65 15.47 -1.62
CA ALA A 90 -20.49 16.88 -1.35
C ALA A 90 -19.36 17.47 -2.21
N GLY A 91 -19.24 18.79 -2.24
CA GLY A 91 -18.10 19.46 -2.87
C GLY A 91 -16.76 18.91 -2.35
N GLY A 92 -15.78 18.73 -3.26
CA GLY A 92 -14.48 18.15 -2.96
C GLY A 92 -14.48 16.62 -2.84
N HIS A 93 -15.41 15.94 -3.50
CA HIS A 93 -15.51 14.47 -3.55
C HIS A 93 -15.75 13.77 -2.20
N ARG A 94 -16.32 14.47 -1.23
CA ARG A 94 -16.71 13.89 0.06
C ARG A 94 -18.03 13.16 -0.10
N LEU A 95 -18.03 11.87 0.24
CA LEU A 95 -19.22 11.04 0.19
C LEU A 95 -20.21 11.49 1.28
N LYS A 96 -21.43 11.89 0.88
CA LYS A 96 -22.51 12.25 1.83
C LYS A 96 -23.37 11.07 2.22
N GLN A 97 -23.59 10.20 1.26
CA GLN A 97 -24.45 9.03 1.45
C GLN A 97 -23.98 7.88 0.56
N ALA A 98 -23.93 6.67 1.11
CA ALA A 98 -23.78 5.42 0.41
C ALA A 98 -24.82 4.44 0.93
N GLY A 99 -25.74 4.03 0.08
CA GLY A 99 -26.90 3.21 0.48
C GLY A 99 -27.65 3.84 1.65
N ASN A 100 -27.74 3.12 2.75
CA ASN A 100 -28.44 3.57 3.97
C ASN A 100 -27.52 4.27 4.99
N THR A 101 -26.29 4.59 4.62
CA THR A 101 -25.29 5.22 5.49
C THR A 101 -25.08 6.68 5.09
N GLN A 102 -25.20 7.61 6.03
CA GLN A 102 -24.91 9.04 5.87
C GLN A 102 -23.59 9.39 6.53
N TYR A 103 -22.86 10.33 5.94
CA TYR A 103 -21.54 10.76 6.37
C TYR A 103 -21.49 12.27 6.54
N ASP A 104 -20.98 12.74 7.68
CA ASP A 104 -20.78 14.14 7.98
C ASP A 104 -19.28 14.45 8.08
N TYR A 105 -18.91 15.65 7.63
CA TYR A 105 -17.53 16.12 7.61
C TYR A 105 -17.42 17.48 8.31
N ASP A 106 -16.27 17.73 8.94
CA ASP A 106 -15.93 19.04 9.44
C ASP A 106 -15.47 19.99 8.32
N ALA A 107 -15.14 21.24 8.70
CA ALA A 107 -14.70 22.27 7.76
C ALA A 107 -13.35 21.92 7.08
N ALA A 108 -12.51 21.07 7.70
CA ALA A 108 -11.27 20.58 7.13
C ALA A 108 -11.47 19.38 6.20
N GLY A 109 -12.71 18.87 6.05
CA GLY A 109 -13.02 17.73 5.19
C GLY A 109 -12.78 16.37 5.85
N ARG A 110 -12.65 16.30 7.17
CA ARG A 110 -12.47 15.05 7.92
C ARG A 110 -13.83 14.50 8.30
N MET A 111 -14.04 13.21 8.08
CA MET A 111 -15.30 12.55 8.50
C MET A 111 -15.43 12.60 10.03
N VAL A 112 -16.51 13.18 10.52
CA VAL A 112 -16.78 13.31 11.95
C VAL A 112 -17.89 12.40 12.45
N SER A 113 -18.76 11.94 11.55
CA SER A 113 -19.76 10.92 11.86
C SER A 113 -20.14 10.09 10.66
N ARG A 114 -20.57 8.85 10.93
CA ARG A 114 -21.34 8.04 9.98
C ARG A 114 -22.58 7.51 10.68
N THR A 115 -23.74 7.63 10.03
CA THR A 115 -25.02 7.23 10.58
C THR A 115 -25.68 6.21 9.67
N ARG A 116 -25.88 4.99 10.17
CA ARG A 116 -26.58 3.92 9.45
C ARG A 116 -28.06 3.90 9.78
N HIS A 117 -28.87 3.90 8.73
CA HIS A 117 -30.30 3.80 8.82
C HIS A 117 -30.75 2.39 8.46
N ARG A 118 -31.60 1.80 9.32
CA ARG A 118 -32.25 0.51 9.06
C ARG A 118 -33.73 0.67 9.27
N ASP A 119 -34.54 0.18 8.33
CA ASP A 119 -35.99 0.27 8.42
C ASP A 119 -36.49 -0.39 9.70
N GLY A 120 -37.30 0.36 10.47
CA GLY A 120 -37.85 -0.10 11.75
C GLY A 120 -36.89 -0.01 12.95
N TYR A 121 -35.66 0.46 12.77
CA TYR A 121 -34.68 0.63 13.84
C TYR A 121 -34.26 2.09 14.03
N ARG A 122 -33.81 2.42 15.23
CA ARG A 122 -33.20 3.73 15.48
C ARG A 122 -31.88 3.83 14.68
N PRO A 123 -31.59 5.02 14.10
CA PRO A 123 -30.31 5.24 13.44
C PRO A 123 -29.13 4.97 14.37
N GLU A 124 -28.13 4.29 13.85
CA GLU A 124 -26.88 4.00 14.56
C GLU A 124 -25.82 5.00 14.13
N THR A 125 -25.39 5.86 15.04
CA THR A 125 -24.39 6.91 14.75
C THR A 125 -23.08 6.64 15.45
N GLU A 126 -22.03 6.57 14.66
CA GLU A 126 -20.64 6.50 15.10
C GLU A 126 -19.98 7.88 14.93
N ARG A 127 -19.03 8.22 15.81
CA ARG A 127 -18.37 9.53 15.79
C ARG A 127 -16.88 9.40 15.83
N PHE A 128 -16.19 10.31 15.12
CA PHE A 128 -14.75 10.36 14.96
C PHE A 128 -14.20 11.70 15.46
N ARG A 129 -13.09 11.68 16.20
CA ARG A 129 -12.41 12.87 16.70
C ARG A 129 -11.01 12.94 16.11
N TRP A 130 -10.62 14.11 15.63
CA TRP A 130 -9.38 14.37 14.94
C TRP A 130 -8.57 15.44 15.65
N ASP A 131 -7.26 15.36 15.56
CA ASP A 131 -6.35 16.46 15.95
C ASP A 131 -6.10 17.42 14.77
N SER A 132 -5.26 18.42 15.02
CA SER A 132 -4.88 19.43 14.00
C SER A 132 -3.96 18.90 12.89
N ARG A 133 -3.49 17.66 12.98
CA ARG A 133 -2.64 16.98 12.00
C ARG A 133 -3.41 15.90 11.22
N ASP A 134 -4.75 15.93 11.28
CA ASP A 134 -5.65 14.96 10.65
C ASP A 134 -5.45 13.52 11.16
N GLN A 135 -4.95 13.37 12.41
CA GLN A 135 -4.83 12.08 13.07
C GLN A 135 -6.10 11.77 13.85
N LEU A 136 -6.61 10.56 13.70
CA LEU A 136 -7.77 10.11 14.48
C LEU A 136 -7.37 9.91 15.94
N THR A 137 -7.94 10.72 16.84
CA THR A 137 -7.66 10.66 18.27
C THR A 137 -8.73 9.96 19.08
N GLY A 138 -9.89 9.71 18.48
CA GLY A 138 -10.96 8.97 19.15
C GLY A 138 -12.07 8.52 18.24
N TYR A 139 -12.69 7.42 18.65
CA TYR A 139 -13.85 6.80 18.03
C TYR A 139 -14.90 6.50 19.09
N CYS A 140 -16.16 6.79 18.77
CA CYS A 140 -17.30 6.42 19.61
C CYS A 140 -18.26 5.56 18.80
N SER A 141 -18.45 4.31 19.22
CA SER A 141 -19.38 3.40 18.55
C SER A 141 -20.84 3.82 18.76
N ALA A 142 -21.75 3.29 17.95
CA ALA A 142 -23.18 3.50 18.10
C ALA A 142 -23.73 3.02 19.46
N GLN A 143 -23.04 2.05 20.11
CA GLN A 143 -23.38 1.54 21.44
C GLN A 143 -22.73 2.36 22.57
N GLY A 144 -22.04 3.46 22.24
CA GLY A 144 -21.41 4.36 23.20
C GLY A 144 -20.06 3.88 23.74
N GLU A 145 -19.41 2.90 23.09
CA GLU A 145 -18.04 2.55 23.41
C GLU A 145 -17.10 3.62 22.93
N GLN A 146 -16.23 4.11 23.79
CA GLN A 146 -15.25 5.14 23.46
C GLN A 146 -13.87 4.55 23.39
N TRP A 147 -13.21 4.77 22.24
CA TRP A 147 -11.84 4.42 22.00
C TRP A 147 -11.00 5.68 21.86
N GLU A 148 -9.81 5.67 22.43
CA GLU A 148 -8.81 6.71 22.31
C GLU A 148 -7.58 6.18 21.57
N TYR A 149 -7.02 7.01 20.68
CA TYR A 149 -5.83 6.71 19.90
C TYR A 149 -4.74 7.73 20.20
N ARG A 150 -3.52 7.28 20.42
CA ARG A 150 -2.35 8.13 20.63
C ARG A 150 -1.32 7.91 19.54
N HIS A 151 -0.64 8.98 19.18
CA HIS A 151 0.37 8.97 18.12
C HIS A 151 1.67 9.58 18.63
N ASP A 152 2.79 9.16 18.05
CA ASP A 152 4.09 9.81 18.26
C ASP A 152 4.25 11.08 17.42
N ALA A 153 5.40 11.74 17.56
CA ALA A 153 5.69 12.97 16.81
C ALA A 153 5.74 12.75 15.28
N SER A 154 6.01 11.53 14.83
CA SER A 154 6.01 11.15 13.42
C SER A 154 4.63 10.72 12.91
N GLY A 155 3.59 10.75 13.77
CA GLY A 155 2.22 10.37 13.44
C GLY A 155 1.97 8.86 13.41
N ARG A 156 2.86 8.03 13.98
CA ARG A 156 2.64 6.59 14.13
C ARG A 156 1.77 6.34 15.36
N ARG A 157 0.72 5.54 15.21
CA ARG A 157 -0.14 5.16 16.33
C ARG A 157 0.65 4.32 17.33
N THR A 158 0.79 4.82 18.56
CA THR A 158 1.52 4.16 19.64
C THR A 158 0.62 3.44 20.63
N GLU A 159 -0.64 3.86 20.73
CA GLU A 159 -1.60 3.27 21.66
C GLU A 159 -3.03 3.37 21.10
N LYS A 160 -3.86 2.35 21.39
CA LYS A 160 -5.32 2.47 21.39
C LYS A 160 -5.89 1.86 22.65
N ARG A 161 -6.96 2.46 23.22
CA ARG A 161 -7.57 1.98 24.44
C ARG A 161 -9.07 2.23 24.50
N CYS A 162 -9.75 1.36 25.25
CA CYS A 162 -11.13 1.51 25.63
C CYS A 162 -11.26 1.27 27.13
N ASP A 163 -11.44 2.35 27.90
CA ASP A 163 -11.48 2.28 29.39
C ASP A 163 -12.67 1.46 29.87
N ARG A 164 -13.82 1.53 29.18
CA ARG A 164 -15.01 0.72 29.53
C ARG A 164 -14.76 -0.78 29.43
N LYS A 165 -13.96 -1.22 28.44
CA LYS A 165 -13.59 -2.61 28.24
C LYS A 165 -12.34 -2.99 29.04
N LYS A 166 -11.65 -1.99 29.60
CA LYS A 166 -10.35 -2.14 30.24
C LYS A 166 -9.31 -2.83 29.33
N ILE A 167 -9.36 -2.47 28.06
CA ILE A 167 -8.44 -3.00 27.03
C ILE A 167 -7.57 -1.86 26.52
N ARG A 168 -6.28 -2.14 26.42
CA ARG A 168 -5.29 -1.22 25.85
C ARG A 168 -4.31 -2.00 24.99
N PHE A 169 -4.03 -1.44 23.79
CA PHE A 169 -2.99 -1.95 22.89
C PHE A 169 -1.88 -0.92 22.78
N THR A 170 -0.64 -1.36 22.78
CA THR A 170 0.53 -0.52 22.46
C THR A 170 1.28 -1.07 21.27
N TYR A 171 1.90 -0.20 20.51
CA TYR A 171 2.54 -0.51 19.24
C TYR A 171 4.00 -0.05 19.27
N LEU A 172 4.91 -0.98 18.97
CA LEU A 172 6.31 -0.66 18.70
C LEU A 172 6.55 -0.73 17.19
N TRP A 173 7.23 0.27 16.66
CA TRP A 173 7.46 0.43 15.24
C TRP A 173 8.91 0.18 14.86
N ASP A 174 9.09 -0.50 13.71
CA ASP A 174 10.34 -0.56 12.97
C ASP A 174 10.14 0.18 11.64
N GLY A 175 10.69 1.39 11.55
CA GLY A 175 10.39 2.28 10.43
C GLY A 175 8.90 2.60 10.32
N ASP A 176 8.28 2.24 9.21
CA ASP A 176 6.84 2.40 8.94
C ASP A 176 6.04 1.09 9.07
N SER A 177 6.64 0.02 9.62
CA SER A 177 5.97 -1.24 9.92
C SER A 177 5.84 -1.44 11.42
N ILE A 178 4.74 -2.05 11.89
CA ILE A 178 4.57 -2.41 13.30
C ILE A 178 5.36 -3.69 13.57
N ALA A 179 6.35 -3.61 14.45
CA ALA A 179 7.18 -4.75 14.84
C ALA A 179 6.58 -5.54 16.01
N GLU A 180 5.88 -4.85 16.91
CA GLU A 180 5.30 -5.49 18.09
C GLU A 180 3.97 -4.83 18.46
N ILE A 181 3.01 -5.68 18.88
CA ILE A 181 1.73 -5.27 19.45
C ILE A 181 1.61 -5.93 20.82
N ARG A 182 1.37 -5.13 21.85
CA ARG A 182 1.03 -5.63 23.19
C ARG A 182 -0.41 -5.32 23.52
N GLU A 183 -1.12 -6.32 24.00
CA GLU A 183 -2.47 -6.19 24.55
C GLU A 183 -2.42 -6.27 26.08
N TYR A 184 -3.09 -5.33 26.71
CA TYR A 184 -3.31 -5.29 28.15
C TYR A 184 -4.81 -5.40 28.44
N ARG A 185 -5.14 -6.17 29.46
CA ARG A 185 -6.49 -6.30 30.03
C ARG A 185 -6.43 -6.03 31.53
N ASP A 186 -7.31 -5.17 32.02
CA ASP A 186 -7.26 -4.70 33.42
C ASP A 186 -5.84 -4.21 33.82
N ASP A 187 -5.13 -3.53 32.91
CA ASP A 187 -3.75 -3.05 33.02
C ASP A 187 -2.66 -4.14 33.11
N GLU A 188 -3.04 -5.41 33.10
CA GLU A 188 -2.08 -6.53 33.05
C GLU A 188 -1.76 -6.93 31.61
N LEU A 189 -0.49 -7.28 31.34
CA LEU A 189 -0.06 -7.73 30.02
C LEU A 189 -0.71 -9.09 29.71
N TYR A 190 -1.59 -9.10 28.70
CA TYR A 190 -2.35 -10.29 28.32
C TYR A 190 -1.72 -11.04 27.14
N SER A 191 -1.27 -10.30 26.11
CA SER A 191 -0.61 -10.92 24.95
C SER A 191 0.45 -10.01 24.32
N VAL A 192 1.38 -10.62 23.62
CA VAL A 192 2.41 -9.97 22.81
C VAL A 192 2.44 -10.62 21.45
N ARG A 193 2.43 -9.81 20.39
CA ARG A 193 2.60 -10.24 19.02
C ARG A 193 3.82 -9.55 18.42
N HIS A 194 4.83 -10.32 18.05
CA HIS A 194 5.96 -9.86 17.27
C HIS A 194 5.70 -10.14 15.80
N LEU A 195 6.10 -9.23 14.92
CA LEU A 195 5.81 -9.26 13.50
C LEU A 195 7.10 -9.02 12.72
N VAL A 196 7.30 -9.80 11.68
CA VAL A 196 8.46 -9.69 10.78
C VAL A 196 7.94 -9.40 9.39
N PHE A 197 8.36 -8.28 8.84
CA PHE A 197 7.98 -7.82 7.51
C PHE A 197 9.18 -7.79 6.56
N ASN A 198 8.89 -8.01 5.27
CA ASN A 198 9.74 -7.59 4.17
C ASN A 198 9.04 -6.42 3.47
N GLY A 199 9.50 -5.19 3.71
CA GLY A 199 8.73 -4.00 3.36
C GLY A 199 7.40 -3.97 4.10
N PHE A 200 6.29 -4.15 3.37
CA PHE A 200 4.94 -4.22 3.94
C PHE A 200 4.31 -5.61 3.86
N GLU A 201 5.04 -6.61 3.37
CA GLU A 201 4.61 -8.00 3.36
C GLU A 201 4.93 -8.69 4.68
N LEU A 202 3.93 -9.24 5.34
CA LEU A 202 4.13 -10.06 6.54
C LEU A 202 4.84 -11.37 6.16
N ILE A 203 6.01 -11.62 6.73
CA ILE A 203 6.73 -12.88 6.54
C ILE A 203 6.38 -13.87 7.65
N SER A 204 6.36 -13.40 8.89
CA SER A 204 6.10 -14.25 10.02
C SER A 204 5.59 -13.44 11.21
N GLN A 205 4.86 -14.12 12.08
CA GLN A 205 4.48 -13.58 13.38
C GLN A 205 4.72 -14.57 14.48
N GLN A 206 5.05 -14.06 15.66
CA GLN A 206 5.09 -14.82 16.90
C GLN A 206 4.06 -14.24 17.86
N PHE A 207 3.10 -15.06 18.27
CA PHE A 207 2.06 -14.67 19.20
C PHE A 207 2.27 -15.39 20.53
N SER A 208 2.35 -14.62 21.60
CA SER A 208 2.51 -15.10 22.96
C SER A 208 1.38 -14.57 23.83
N ARG A 209 0.77 -15.42 24.62
CA ARG A 209 -0.22 -14.99 25.61
C ARG A 209 -0.15 -15.80 26.90
N VAL A 210 -0.66 -15.21 27.98
CA VAL A 210 -0.86 -15.90 29.24
C VAL A 210 -2.05 -16.87 29.13
N ARG A 211 -1.83 -18.12 29.49
CA ARG A 211 -2.88 -19.12 29.66
C ARG A 211 -2.85 -19.70 31.05
N GLN A 212 -4.02 -19.83 31.64
CA GLN A 212 -4.23 -20.54 32.88
C GLN A 212 -5.25 -21.65 32.61
N PRO A 213 -4.79 -22.90 32.38
CA PRO A 213 -5.69 -24.00 31.96
C PRO A 213 -6.66 -24.40 33.09
N HIS A 214 -6.31 -24.14 34.35
CA HIS A 214 -7.14 -24.38 35.52
C HIS A 214 -6.78 -23.39 36.64
N PRO A 215 -7.72 -22.92 37.48
CA PRO A 215 -7.45 -21.95 38.55
C PRO A 215 -6.36 -22.39 39.54
N SER A 216 -6.13 -23.69 39.71
CA SER A 216 -5.08 -24.24 40.58
C SER A 216 -3.69 -24.32 39.91
N VAL A 217 -3.59 -24.01 38.64
CA VAL A 217 -2.31 -24.04 37.89
C VAL A 217 -1.85 -22.60 37.68
N ALA A 218 -0.57 -22.35 37.95
CA ALA A 218 0.01 -21.04 37.74
C ALA A 218 -0.12 -20.64 36.25
N PRO A 219 -0.43 -19.35 35.95
CA PRO A 219 -0.45 -18.85 34.60
C PRO A 219 0.89 -19.08 33.88
N GLN A 220 0.84 -19.49 32.63
CA GLN A 220 2.02 -19.75 31.81
C GLN A 220 1.92 -19.03 30.48
N TRP A 221 3.04 -18.54 29.98
CA TRP A 221 3.15 -18.00 28.63
C TRP A 221 3.17 -19.14 27.61
N VAL A 222 2.26 -19.07 26.67
CA VAL A 222 2.23 -19.96 25.50
C VAL A 222 2.55 -19.15 24.27
N THR A 223 3.56 -19.60 23.53
CA THR A 223 4.05 -18.93 22.32
C THR A 223 3.81 -19.81 21.10
N ARG A 224 3.35 -19.20 20.01
CA ARG A 224 3.14 -19.83 18.70
C ARG A 224 3.79 -18.97 17.63
N THR A 225 4.45 -19.60 16.67
CA THR A 225 5.04 -18.93 15.51
C THR A 225 4.30 -19.39 14.27
N ASN A 226 3.90 -18.43 13.44
CA ASN A 226 3.22 -18.68 12.17
C ASN A 226 3.94 -17.93 11.05
N HIS A 227 3.93 -18.50 9.85
CA HIS A 227 4.54 -17.96 8.65
C HIS A 227 3.45 -17.60 7.65
N ALA A 228 3.56 -16.43 7.03
CA ALA A 228 2.55 -15.91 6.13
C ALA A 228 2.86 -16.22 4.66
N VAL A 229 1.82 -16.43 3.89
CA VAL A 229 1.83 -16.39 2.43
C VAL A 229 0.89 -15.27 2.01
N ASN A 230 1.38 -14.36 1.18
CA ASN A 230 0.66 -13.18 0.74
C ASN A 230 0.35 -13.26 -0.76
N ASP A 231 -0.63 -12.46 -1.19
CA ASP A 231 -0.86 -12.22 -2.60
C ASP A 231 0.11 -11.15 -3.15
N LEU A 232 -0.07 -10.77 -4.42
CA LEU A 232 0.76 -9.75 -5.07
C LEU A 232 0.68 -8.36 -4.42
N THR A 233 -0.37 -8.10 -3.65
CA THR A 233 -0.60 -6.81 -2.98
C THR A 233 -0.16 -6.82 -1.52
N GLY A 234 0.54 -7.88 -1.08
CA GLY A 234 0.97 -8.05 0.30
C GLY A 234 -0.17 -8.38 1.27
N ARG A 235 -1.36 -8.74 0.75
CA ARG A 235 -2.47 -9.20 1.57
C ARG A 235 -2.19 -10.64 2.03
N PRO A 236 -2.25 -10.93 3.34
CA PRO A 236 -2.11 -12.31 3.82
C PRO A 236 -3.22 -13.20 3.29
N LEU A 237 -2.85 -14.34 2.69
CA LEU A 237 -3.77 -15.36 2.18
C LEU A 237 -3.93 -16.52 3.13
N MET A 238 -2.88 -16.86 3.85
CA MET A 238 -2.89 -17.90 4.86
C MET A 238 -1.65 -17.81 5.75
N LEU A 239 -1.80 -18.33 6.95
CA LEU A 239 -0.69 -18.52 7.88
C LEU A 239 -0.54 -20.01 8.21
N PHE A 240 0.72 -20.45 8.31
CA PHE A 240 1.11 -21.81 8.66
C PHE A 240 1.83 -21.82 10.00
N ASN A 241 1.62 -22.88 10.76
CA ASN A 241 2.47 -23.16 11.93
C ASN A 241 3.82 -23.78 11.51
N SER A 242 4.69 -24.03 12.48
CA SER A 242 6.01 -24.66 12.26
C SER A 242 5.94 -26.08 11.67
N GLU A 243 4.79 -26.75 11.74
CA GLU A 243 4.56 -28.09 11.17
C GLU A 243 4.05 -28.00 9.71
N GLY A 244 3.87 -26.80 9.16
CA GLY A 244 3.34 -26.59 7.82
C GLY A 244 1.82 -26.72 7.72
N LYS A 245 1.11 -26.84 8.86
CA LYS A 245 -0.35 -26.86 8.88
C LYS A 245 -0.89 -25.43 8.79
N THR A 246 -1.87 -25.19 7.91
CA THR A 246 -2.62 -23.94 7.86
C THR A 246 -3.39 -23.74 9.17
N VAL A 247 -3.21 -22.59 9.81
CA VAL A 247 -3.87 -22.23 11.08
C VAL A 247 -4.81 -21.05 10.93
N TRP A 248 -4.61 -20.23 9.89
CA TRP A 248 -5.45 -19.08 9.63
C TRP A 248 -5.59 -18.78 8.14
N ARG A 249 -6.77 -18.32 7.78
CA ARG A 249 -7.14 -17.74 6.48
C ARG A 249 -8.00 -16.51 6.71
N PRO A 250 -7.92 -15.50 5.84
CA PRO A 250 -8.81 -14.34 5.94
C PRO A 250 -10.27 -14.77 5.80
N GLY A 251 -11.13 -14.06 6.50
CA GLY A 251 -12.57 -14.12 6.25
C GLY A 251 -12.89 -13.64 4.83
N GLN A 252 -14.12 -13.94 4.40
CA GLN A 252 -14.59 -13.49 3.09
C GLN A 252 -14.76 -11.99 3.08
N THR A 253 -14.24 -11.36 2.05
CA THR A 253 -14.36 -9.92 1.85
C THR A 253 -14.68 -9.62 0.39
N SER A 254 -15.31 -8.46 0.15
CA SER A 254 -15.36 -7.88 -1.20
C SER A 254 -13.95 -7.58 -1.70
N LEU A 255 -13.82 -7.27 -2.99
CA LEU A 255 -12.56 -6.80 -3.58
C LEU A 255 -11.98 -5.59 -2.84
N TRP A 256 -12.82 -4.74 -2.26
CA TRP A 256 -12.42 -3.55 -1.50
C TRP A 256 -12.20 -3.84 0.00
N GLY A 257 -12.30 -5.11 0.40
CA GLY A 257 -11.98 -5.55 1.77
C GLY A 257 -13.13 -5.47 2.76
N LEU A 258 -14.33 -5.12 2.31
CA LEU A 258 -15.50 -5.19 3.19
C LEU A 258 -15.74 -6.65 3.60
N ALA A 259 -15.78 -6.91 4.90
CA ALA A 259 -16.14 -8.22 5.43
C ALA A 259 -17.58 -8.56 5.03
N LEU A 260 -17.75 -9.65 4.30
CA LEU A 260 -19.06 -10.16 3.95
C LEU A 260 -19.55 -10.98 5.14
N SER A 261 -20.62 -10.50 5.81
CA SER A 261 -21.17 -11.18 6.97
C SER A 261 -21.58 -12.61 6.60
N LEU A 262 -20.87 -13.57 7.15
CA LEU A 262 -21.47 -14.89 7.26
C LEU A 262 -22.64 -14.81 8.26
N PRO A 263 -23.75 -15.57 8.04
CA PRO A 263 -24.69 -15.82 9.12
C PRO A 263 -23.89 -16.30 10.32
N ALA A 264 -24.11 -15.67 11.47
CA ALA A 264 -23.33 -15.73 12.70
C ALA A 264 -22.34 -16.92 12.74
N ASP A 265 -21.06 -16.63 12.67
CA ASP A 265 -19.94 -17.56 12.56
C ASP A 265 -19.92 -18.68 13.64
N THR A 266 -20.81 -18.58 14.61
CA THR A 266 -20.97 -19.52 15.72
C THR A 266 -21.55 -20.87 15.33
N ASP A 267 -22.23 -20.96 14.19
CA ASP A 267 -22.94 -22.21 13.79
C ASP A 267 -22.16 -23.04 12.77
N TYR A 268 -21.06 -22.51 12.21
CA TYR A 268 -20.19 -23.27 11.32
C TYR A 268 -18.92 -23.69 12.05
N PRO A 269 -18.82 -24.97 12.43
CA PRO A 269 -17.58 -25.47 13.02
C PRO A 269 -16.43 -25.27 12.01
N ASP A 270 -15.27 -24.86 12.50
CA ASP A 270 -14.01 -24.88 11.74
C ASP A 270 -13.38 -26.29 11.84
N PRO A 271 -13.81 -27.26 11.04
CA PRO A 271 -13.35 -28.65 11.18
C PRO A 271 -11.88 -28.83 10.82
N ARG A 272 -11.26 -27.79 10.22
CA ARG A 272 -9.86 -27.81 9.79
C ARG A 272 -8.93 -27.05 10.73
N GLY A 273 -9.48 -26.24 11.63
CA GLY A 273 -8.71 -25.36 12.50
C GLY A 273 -7.93 -24.29 11.71
N GLU A 274 -8.50 -23.79 10.62
CA GLU A 274 -7.91 -22.77 9.75
C GLU A 274 -8.36 -21.35 10.11
N ARG A 275 -9.08 -21.18 11.22
CA ARG A 275 -9.62 -19.89 11.69
C ARG A 275 -9.22 -19.59 13.13
N ASP A 276 -7.99 -19.93 13.49
CA ASP A 276 -7.47 -19.58 14.83
C ASP A 276 -7.40 -18.05 14.95
N PRO A 277 -8.23 -17.41 15.79
CA PRO A 277 -8.22 -15.96 15.95
C PRO A 277 -6.92 -15.45 16.56
N GLU A 278 -6.15 -16.28 17.25
CA GLU A 278 -4.82 -15.92 17.75
C GLU A 278 -3.79 -15.81 16.62
N ALA A 279 -4.04 -16.52 15.53
CA ALA A 279 -3.19 -16.47 14.35
C ALA A 279 -3.57 -15.33 13.38
N ASP A 280 -4.72 -14.66 13.56
CA ASP A 280 -5.12 -13.53 12.73
C ASP A 280 -4.08 -12.39 12.85
N PRO A 281 -3.41 -11.98 11.75
CA PRO A 281 -2.43 -10.91 11.79
C PRO A 281 -3.06 -9.51 11.94
N GLY A 282 -4.39 -9.38 11.74
CA GLY A 282 -5.09 -8.10 11.76
C GLY A 282 -4.80 -7.20 10.54
N LEU A 283 -4.35 -7.78 9.43
CA LEU A 283 -4.02 -7.06 8.20
C LEU A 283 -5.08 -7.25 7.13
N LEU A 284 -5.45 -6.16 6.42
CA LEU A 284 -6.30 -6.24 5.23
C LEU A 284 -5.43 -6.24 3.96
N TYR A 285 -4.80 -5.12 3.65
CA TYR A 285 -3.82 -4.98 2.58
C TYR A 285 -2.46 -4.60 3.17
N ALA A 286 -1.42 -4.53 2.34
CA ALA A 286 -0.11 -4.07 2.77
C ALA A 286 -0.20 -2.70 3.47
N GLY A 287 0.28 -2.62 4.72
CA GLY A 287 0.23 -1.41 5.56
C GLY A 287 -1.13 -1.08 6.20
N GLN A 288 -2.18 -1.87 5.94
CA GLN A 288 -3.52 -1.65 6.49
C GLN A 288 -3.83 -2.57 7.67
N TRP A 289 -4.04 -1.99 8.83
CA TRP A 289 -4.34 -2.67 10.09
C TRP A 289 -5.82 -2.55 10.44
N GLN A 290 -6.52 -3.67 10.51
CA GLN A 290 -7.95 -3.69 10.83
C GLN A 290 -8.19 -3.33 12.29
N ASP A 291 -9.09 -2.39 12.52
CA ASP A 291 -9.56 -2.01 13.83
C ASP A 291 -10.96 -2.61 14.05
N ALA A 292 -11.02 -3.70 14.82
CA ALA A 292 -12.25 -4.47 15.05
C ALA A 292 -13.37 -3.63 15.67
N GLU A 293 -13.04 -2.60 16.44
CA GLU A 293 -13.99 -1.72 17.10
C GLU A 293 -14.77 -0.83 16.14
N SER A 294 -14.18 -0.45 15.01
CA SER A 294 -14.77 0.50 14.04
C SER A 294 -15.02 -0.08 12.66
N GLY A 295 -14.40 -1.23 12.36
CA GLY A 295 -14.37 -1.81 11.02
C GLY A 295 -13.50 -1.04 10.02
N LEU A 296 -12.78 -0.02 10.49
CA LEU A 296 -11.86 0.76 9.69
C LEU A 296 -10.49 0.08 9.63
N CYS A 297 -9.67 0.49 8.66
CA CYS A 297 -8.27 0.08 8.59
C CYS A 297 -7.37 1.28 8.84
N TYR A 298 -6.55 1.20 9.89
CA TYR A 298 -5.48 2.16 10.13
C TYR A 298 -4.38 1.98 9.07
N ASN A 299 -4.14 3.00 8.29
CA ASN A 299 -3.18 3.00 7.19
C ASN A 299 -2.15 4.13 7.37
N ARG A 300 -1.41 4.08 8.47
CA ARG A 300 -0.33 4.99 8.84
C ARG A 300 -0.78 6.48 8.95
N PHE A 301 -0.97 7.16 7.83
CA PHE A 301 -1.37 8.58 7.79
C PHE A 301 -2.87 8.79 7.64
N ARG A 302 -3.61 7.78 7.21
CA ARG A 302 -5.06 7.84 7.00
C ARG A 302 -5.77 6.62 7.58
N TYR A 303 -7.10 6.69 7.65
CA TYR A 303 -7.96 5.56 7.93
C TYR A 303 -8.78 5.23 6.69
N TYR A 304 -8.76 3.98 6.32
CA TYR A 304 -9.48 3.44 5.16
C TYR A 304 -10.79 2.79 5.60
N GLU A 305 -11.86 3.04 4.84
CA GLU A 305 -13.16 2.43 5.03
C GLU A 305 -13.44 1.41 3.91
N PRO A 306 -13.45 0.10 4.21
CA PRO A 306 -13.69 -0.94 3.20
C PRO A 306 -15.07 -0.90 2.55
N GLU A 307 -16.07 -0.35 3.24
CA GLU A 307 -17.45 -0.23 2.73
C GLU A 307 -17.54 0.74 1.54
N THR A 308 -16.78 1.82 1.57
CA THR A 308 -16.80 2.85 0.54
C THR A 308 -15.58 2.81 -0.39
N GLY A 309 -14.54 2.07 -0.04
CA GLY A 309 -13.28 2.07 -0.77
C GLY A 309 -12.51 3.39 -0.65
N MET A 310 -12.81 4.20 0.36
CA MET A 310 -12.31 5.57 0.53
C MET A 310 -11.58 5.76 1.86
N TYR A 311 -10.77 6.80 1.92
CA TYR A 311 -10.20 7.33 3.16
C TYR A 311 -11.17 8.31 3.85
N LEU A 312 -11.09 8.42 5.16
CA LEU A 312 -11.93 9.29 5.97
C LEU A 312 -11.51 10.78 5.90
N VAL A 313 -10.30 11.03 5.43
CA VAL A 313 -9.71 12.37 5.29
C VAL A 313 -9.07 12.52 3.93
N SER A 314 -8.94 13.78 3.48
CA SER A 314 -8.22 14.10 2.25
C SER A 314 -6.75 13.70 2.37
N ASP A 315 -6.12 13.43 1.24
CA ASP A 315 -4.69 13.10 1.21
C ASP A 315 -3.86 14.23 1.81
N PRO A 316 -2.99 13.96 2.80
CA PRO A 316 -2.09 14.96 3.36
C PRO A 316 -1.12 15.57 2.33
N LEU A 317 -0.85 14.86 1.24
CA LEU A 317 -0.07 15.36 0.10
C LEU A 317 -0.92 16.21 -0.85
N GLY A 318 -2.24 16.30 -0.62
CA GLY A 318 -3.18 16.96 -1.50
C GLY A 318 -3.13 16.37 -2.92
N LEU A 319 -3.16 17.21 -3.94
CA LEU A 319 -3.09 16.77 -5.34
C LEU A 319 -1.76 16.08 -5.72
N GLN A 320 -0.73 16.12 -4.88
CA GLN A 320 0.51 15.38 -5.11
C GLN A 320 0.34 13.87 -4.89
N GLY A 321 -0.61 13.46 -4.03
CA GLY A 321 -0.99 12.06 -3.83
C GLY A 321 -1.91 11.51 -4.93
N GLY A 322 -2.49 12.39 -5.75
CA GLY A 322 -3.44 12.06 -6.82
C GLY A 322 -4.56 13.07 -6.92
N GLU A 323 -5.29 13.06 -8.05
CA GLU A 323 -6.43 13.96 -8.27
C GLU A 323 -7.62 13.61 -7.36
N GLN A 324 -7.75 12.33 -6.99
CA GLN A 324 -8.81 11.83 -6.10
C GLN A 324 -8.29 11.70 -4.66
N THR A 325 -8.39 12.79 -3.91
CA THR A 325 -7.73 12.92 -2.60
C THR A 325 -8.29 12.01 -1.51
N TYR A 326 -9.48 11.43 -1.65
CA TYR A 326 -10.08 10.47 -0.70
C TYR A 326 -9.99 9.02 -1.15
N ARG A 327 -9.56 8.77 -2.38
CA ARG A 327 -9.52 7.42 -2.95
C ARG A 327 -8.36 6.61 -2.39
N TYR A 328 -8.58 5.30 -2.17
CA TYR A 328 -7.51 4.37 -1.85
C TYR A 328 -6.64 4.11 -3.08
N VAL A 329 -7.07 3.24 -3.97
CA VAL A 329 -6.34 2.88 -5.20
C VAL A 329 -7.32 2.70 -6.35
N PRO A 330 -6.87 2.75 -7.62
CA PRO A 330 -7.76 2.50 -8.77
C PRO A 330 -8.18 1.03 -8.90
N ASN A 331 -7.32 0.10 -8.48
CA ASN A 331 -7.53 -1.34 -8.63
C ASN A 331 -6.76 -2.10 -7.56
N PRO A 332 -7.45 -2.67 -6.54
CA PRO A 332 -6.79 -3.37 -5.44
C PRO A 332 -6.10 -4.68 -5.85
N CYS A 333 -6.31 -5.19 -7.07
CA CYS A 333 -5.60 -6.38 -7.56
C CYS A 333 -4.14 -6.11 -7.94
N GLY A 334 -3.77 -4.86 -8.19
CA GLY A 334 -2.43 -4.52 -8.68
C GLY A 334 -1.83 -3.25 -8.10
N TYR A 335 -2.57 -2.56 -7.23
CA TYR A 335 -2.15 -1.29 -6.63
C TYR A 335 -2.30 -1.33 -5.13
N ILE A 336 -1.37 -0.73 -4.42
CA ILE A 336 -1.44 -0.52 -2.96
C ILE A 336 -1.08 0.91 -2.61
N ASP A 337 -1.50 1.32 -1.42
CA ASP A 337 -1.06 2.54 -0.77
C ASP A 337 -0.69 2.21 0.69
N PRO A 338 0.53 1.72 0.96
CA PRO A 338 0.88 1.18 2.28
C PRO A 338 0.93 2.22 3.39
N LEU A 339 1.07 3.49 3.03
CA LEU A 339 1.18 4.59 3.99
C LEU A 339 -0.06 5.47 4.05
N GLY A 340 -1.02 5.28 3.15
CA GLY A 340 -2.13 6.20 3.01
C GLY A 340 -1.70 7.58 2.46
N LEU A 341 -0.76 7.62 1.52
CA LEU A 341 -0.21 8.85 0.92
C LEU A 341 -0.07 8.80 -0.59
N ALA A 342 0.34 7.66 -1.14
CA ALA A 342 0.67 7.55 -2.54
C ALA A 342 0.45 6.13 -3.07
N ILE A 343 -0.18 6.06 -4.22
CA ILE A 343 -0.48 4.81 -4.91
C ILE A 343 0.79 4.21 -5.50
N CYS A 344 1.07 2.95 -5.19
CA CYS A 344 2.13 2.16 -5.78
C CYS A 344 1.54 1.04 -6.64
N GLN A 345 1.95 0.95 -7.90
CA GLN A 345 1.58 -0.16 -8.77
C GLN A 345 2.55 -1.32 -8.53
N LEU A 346 2.09 -2.40 -7.91
CA LEU A 346 2.94 -3.55 -7.55
C LEU A 346 3.09 -4.58 -8.66
N ALA A 347 2.09 -4.75 -9.51
CA ALA A 347 2.11 -5.76 -10.56
C ALA A 347 3.31 -5.61 -11.54
N ARG A 348 3.87 -4.40 -11.65
CA ARG A 348 5.11 -4.16 -12.39
C ARG A 348 6.38 -4.50 -11.60
N TRP A 349 6.33 -4.49 -10.26
CA TRP A 349 7.51 -4.66 -9.40
C TRP A 349 7.92 -6.12 -9.18
N THR A 350 7.01 -7.08 -9.36
CA THR A 350 7.26 -8.48 -9.01
C THR A 350 7.52 -9.40 -10.20
N LYS A 351 7.35 -8.95 -11.46
CA LYS A 351 7.20 -9.92 -12.53
C LYS A 351 8.10 -9.85 -13.74
N TRP A 352 8.66 -8.71 -14.13
CA TRP A 352 9.22 -8.59 -15.46
C TRP A 352 10.59 -7.92 -15.58
N GLY A 353 11.25 -7.62 -14.50
CA GLY A 353 12.55 -6.98 -14.59
C GLY A 353 13.42 -7.22 -13.37
N SER A 354 14.69 -6.92 -13.51
CA SER A 354 15.58 -6.72 -12.38
C SER A 354 15.06 -5.53 -11.53
N GLU A 355 15.47 -5.43 -10.29
CA GLU A 355 15.17 -4.26 -9.44
C GLU A 355 15.54 -2.94 -10.14
N GLN A 356 16.61 -2.95 -10.91
CA GLN A 356 17.03 -1.83 -11.76
C GLN A 356 15.95 -1.41 -12.76
N SER A 357 15.38 -2.37 -13.50
CA SER A 357 14.32 -2.12 -14.49
C SER A 357 13.08 -1.48 -13.85
N ASN A 358 12.72 -1.94 -12.66
CA ASN A 358 11.59 -1.38 -11.91
C ASN A 358 11.85 0.08 -11.49
N ILE A 359 13.07 0.40 -11.07
CA ILE A 359 13.47 1.78 -10.74
C ILE A 359 13.38 2.66 -11.98
N SER A 360 13.83 2.17 -13.13
CA SER A 360 13.78 2.86 -14.42
C SER A 360 12.35 3.21 -14.83
N ASP A 361 11.42 2.27 -14.72
CA ASP A 361 9.99 2.49 -15.02
C ASP A 361 9.37 3.56 -14.12
N VAL A 362 9.72 3.54 -12.83
CA VAL A 362 9.24 4.55 -11.88
C VAL A 362 9.81 5.92 -12.23
N LEU A 363 11.10 6.02 -12.56
CA LEU A 363 11.72 7.29 -12.94
C LEU A 363 11.09 7.90 -14.20
N ASN A 364 10.83 7.09 -15.22
CA ASN A 364 10.13 7.52 -16.43
C ASN A 364 8.71 8.03 -16.13
N SER A 365 7.96 7.29 -15.32
CA SER A 365 6.62 7.70 -14.91
C SER A 365 6.62 9.03 -14.13
N LEU A 366 7.58 9.20 -13.23
CA LEU A 366 7.71 10.41 -12.41
C LEU A 366 8.16 11.63 -13.22
N GLY A 367 9.06 11.44 -14.19
CA GLY A 367 9.45 12.50 -15.11
C GLY A 367 8.26 13.05 -15.90
N ASN A 368 7.44 12.16 -16.45
CA ASN A 368 6.21 12.52 -17.16
C ASN A 368 5.21 13.25 -16.27
N ARG A 369 5.04 12.81 -15.01
CA ARG A 369 4.17 13.48 -14.04
C ARG A 369 4.68 14.88 -13.66
N ALA A 370 5.98 15.03 -13.43
CA ALA A 370 6.58 16.31 -13.11
C ALA A 370 6.37 17.33 -14.24
N LEU A 371 6.50 16.87 -15.49
CA LEU A 371 6.27 17.68 -16.68
C LEU A 371 4.81 18.15 -16.78
N LYS A 372 3.87 17.24 -16.58
CA LYS A 372 2.43 17.52 -16.58
C LYS A 372 2.04 18.49 -15.47
N TYR A 373 2.55 18.26 -14.26
CA TYR A 373 2.28 19.10 -13.08
C TYR A 373 2.71 20.56 -13.28
N ALA A 374 3.85 20.76 -13.88
CA ALA A 374 4.43 22.09 -14.07
C ALA A 374 3.87 22.85 -15.25
N ASN A 375 2.97 22.26 -16.05
CA ASN A 375 2.39 22.86 -17.25
C ASN A 375 3.45 23.54 -18.16
N GLY A 376 4.61 22.91 -18.28
CA GLY A 376 5.72 23.34 -19.08
C GLY A 376 6.67 24.36 -18.43
N ASP A 377 6.51 24.64 -17.14
CA ASP A 377 7.50 25.39 -16.35
C ASP A 377 8.60 24.41 -15.89
N TRP A 378 9.76 24.50 -16.52
CA TRP A 378 10.84 23.54 -16.31
C TRP A 378 11.43 23.60 -14.88
N ILE A 379 11.50 24.79 -14.24
CA ILE A 379 12.02 24.95 -12.86
C ILE A 379 11.12 24.21 -11.87
N LYS A 380 9.80 24.36 -12.02
CA LYS A 380 8.84 23.63 -11.18
C LYS A 380 8.87 22.13 -11.46
N SER A 381 9.07 21.75 -12.71
CA SER A 381 9.19 20.33 -13.12
C SER A 381 10.42 19.69 -12.51
N GLU A 382 11.56 20.36 -12.55
CA GLU A 382 12.82 19.87 -11.96
C GLU A 382 12.71 19.75 -10.43
N ALA A 383 12.12 20.74 -9.76
CA ALA A 383 11.91 20.70 -8.32
C ALA A 383 10.98 19.55 -7.89
N ALA A 384 9.90 19.32 -8.65
CA ALA A 384 8.99 18.20 -8.41
C ALA A 384 9.69 16.85 -8.64
N PHE A 385 10.44 16.73 -9.72
CA PHE A 385 11.18 15.50 -10.05
C PHE A 385 12.24 15.18 -8.98
N ASN A 386 13.02 16.15 -8.54
CA ASN A 386 14.01 15.98 -7.47
C ASN A 386 13.38 15.53 -6.15
N LYS A 387 12.20 16.06 -5.83
CA LYS A 387 11.44 15.59 -4.66
C LYS A 387 11.04 14.12 -4.78
N TYR A 388 10.60 13.68 -5.96
CA TYR A 388 10.28 12.27 -6.20
C TYR A 388 11.51 11.36 -6.11
N ILE A 389 12.66 11.77 -6.64
CA ILE A 389 13.92 11.02 -6.51
C ILE A 389 14.31 10.82 -5.05
N ASN A 390 14.19 11.86 -4.22
CA ASN A 390 14.47 11.75 -2.79
C ASN A 390 13.53 10.74 -2.10
N MET A 391 12.26 10.70 -2.48
CA MET A 391 11.30 9.71 -1.96
C MET A 391 11.68 8.29 -2.40
N ILE A 392 12.10 8.09 -3.66
CA ILE A 392 12.56 6.80 -4.17
C ILE A 392 13.78 6.34 -3.38
N ASN A 393 14.80 7.19 -3.22
CA ASN A 393 16.02 6.83 -2.50
C ASN A 393 15.75 6.45 -1.04
N LYS A 394 14.90 7.21 -0.36
CA LYS A 394 14.48 6.85 1.00
C LYS A 394 13.83 5.47 1.05
N ARG A 395 13.02 5.13 0.06
CA ARG A 395 12.41 3.81 -0.03
C ARG A 395 13.41 2.71 -0.34
N LEU A 396 14.31 2.92 -1.29
CA LEU A 396 15.39 1.99 -1.62
C LEU A 396 16.30 1.71 -0.42
N GLU A 397 16.58 2.74 0.39
CA GLU A 397 17.32 2.60 1.63
C GLU A 397 16.57 1.74 2.65
N LEU A 398 15.27 2.02 2.87
CA LEU A 398 14.42 1.27 3.80
C LEU A 398 14.26 -0.20 3.43
N THR A 399 14.28 -0.52 2.14
CA THR A 399 14.20 -1.91 1.64
C THR A 399 15.54 -2.63 1.58
N GLY A 400 16.63 -1.98 1.99
CA GLY A 400 17.98 -2.56 1.90
C GLY A 400 18.48 -2.74 0.46
N SER A 401 17.89 -2.02 -0.51
CA SER A 401 18.30 -2.08 -1.91
C SER A 401 19.75 -1.66 -2.11
N LYS A 402 20.45 -2.38 -2.99
CA LYS A 402 21.78 -1.98 -3.44
C LYS A 402 21.80 -0.82 -4.43
N PHE A 403 20.62 -0.41 -4.91
CA PHE A 403 20.49 0.69 -5.87
C PHE A 403 20.17 2.01 -5.20
N ARG A 404 20.63 3.09 -5.82
CA ARG A 404 20.26 4.46 -5.50
C ARG A 404 20.04 5.24 -6.78
N VAL A 405 19.21 6.26 -6.73
CA VAL A 405 19.02 7.21 -7.82
C VAL A 405 19.78 8.48 -7.49
N GLU A 406 20.70 8.85 -8.32
CA GLU A 406 21.45 10.09 -8.18
C GLU A 406 20.94 11.15 -9.15
N ILE A 407 20.84 12.38 -8.65
CA ILE A 407 20.43 13.54 -9.43
C ILE A 407 21.67 14.10 -10.12
N GLN A 408 21.56 14.34 -11.43
CA GLN A 408 22.58 14.99 -12.26
C GLN A 408 23.98 14.34 -12.20
N PRO A 409 24.10 13.01 -12.30
CA PRO A 409 25.42 12.41 -12.40
C PRO A 409 26.14 12.88 -13.66
N ALA A 410 27.44 13.09 -13.57
CA ALA A 410 28.27 13.49 -14.71
C ALA A 410 29.09 12.29 -15.23
N ILE A 411 29.08 12.09 -16.55
CA ILE A 411 29.78 11.00 -17.22
C ILE A 411 30.75 11.57 -18.28
N LYS A 412 31.96 11.09 -18.29
CA LYS A 412 32.97 11.43 -19.29
C LYS A 412 33.69 10.19 -19.75
N ASN A 413 33.72 9.95 -21.08
CA ASN A 413 34.31 8.77 -21.68
C ASN A 413 33.79 7.42 -21.10
N GLY A 414 32.50 7.35 -20.78
CA GLY A 414 31.88 6.15 -20.18
C GLY A 414 32.08 6.00 -18.67
N GLU A 415 32.90 6.85 -18.04
CA GLU A 415 33.12 6.80 -16.59
C GLU A 415 32.41 7.94 -15.85
N ARG A 416 31.99 7.65 -14.64
CA ARG A 416 31.43 8.66 -13.74
C ARG A 416 32.53 9.59 -13.23
N VAL A 417 32.28 10.89 -13.32
CA VAL A 417 33.21 11.93 -12.86
C VAL A 417 32.50 12.88 -11.89
N PRO A 418 33.23 13.60 -11.03
CA PRO A 418 32.63 14.66 -10.24
C PRO A 418 31.89 15.67 -11.14
N ALA A 419 30.66 16.04 -10.77
CA ALA A 419 29.85 16.98 -11.55
C ALA A 419 30.52 18.36 -11.68
N THR A 420 31.33 18.73 -10.68
CA THR A 420 32.11 19.96 -10.66
C THR A 420 33.58 19.67 -10.33
N THR A 421 34.45 20.53 -10.79
CA THR A 421 35.89 20.48 -10.49
C THR A 421 36.37 21.92 -10.13
N ASN A 422 37.42 22.01 -9.33
CA ASN A 422 38.08 23.26 -9.04
C ASN A 422 39.28 23.47 -9.98
N GLY A 423 39.36 24.63 -10.56
CA GLY A 423 40.48 24.94 -11.45
C GLY A 423 40.22 26.16 -12.33
N PRO A 424 41.15 26.44 -13.28
CA PRO A 424 40.97 27.52 -14.24
C PRO A 424 39.93 27.16 -15.31
N PHE A 425 39.02 28.05 -15.62
CA PHE A 425 38.06 27.96 -16.70
C PHE A 425 37.80 29.33 -17.35
N LYS A 426 37.24 29.33 -18.58
CA LYS A 426 36.94 30.56 -19.29
C LYS A 426 35.49 30.99 -19.14
N VAL A 427 35.26 32.26 -18.76
CA VAL A 427 33.97 32.93 -18.78
C VAL A 427 34.07 34.13 -19.70
N ASN A 428 33.25 34.21 -20.73
CA ASN A 428 33.26 35.30 -21.72
C ASN A 428 34.68 35.58 -22.28
N GLY A 429 35.44 34.49 -22.56
CA GLY A 429 36.77 34.59 -23.11
C GLY A 429 37.88 34.88 -22.13
N LYS A 430 37.62 35.23 -20.89
CA LYS A 430 38.60 35.50 -19.81
C LYS A 430 38.79 34.26 -18.92
N TRP A 431 40.05 34.00 -18.55
CA TRP A 431 40.39 32.96 -17.59
C TRP A 431 40.00 33.39 -16.18
N THR A 432 39.31 32.53 -15.48
CA THR A 432 38.98 32.64 -14.07
C THR A 432 39.27 31.34 -13.36
N SER A 433 39.29 31.31 -12.05
CA SER A 433 39.53 30.11 -11.25
C SER A 433 38.43 29.95 -10.22
N GLY A 434 37.98 28.74 -10.02
CA GLY A 434 36.92 28.40 -9.04
C GLY A 434 36.30 27.08 -9.34
N THR A 435 35.18 26.78 -8.66
CA THR A 435 34.37 25.58 -8.91
C THR A 435 33.58 25.77 -10.19
N HIS A 436 33.70 24.84 -11.10
CA HIS A 436 32.97 24.83 -12.36
C HIS A 436 32.63 23.40 -12.77
N TYR A 437 31.72 23.23 -13.75
CA TYR A 437 31.37 21.91 -14.24
C TYR A 437 32.54 21.22 -14.92
N THR A 438 32.68 19.90 -14.69
CA THR A 438 33.76 19.10 -15.28
C THR A 438 33.68 19.16 -16.80
N GLY A 439 34.72 19.72 -17.44
CA GLY A 439 34.75 19.95 -18.88
C GLY A 439 34.69 18.65 -19.67
N GLY A 440 33.83 18.63 -20.70
CA GLY A 440 33.64 17.47 -21.59
C GLY A 440 32.83 16.33 -20.97
N SER A 441 32.25 16.50 -19.77
CA SER A 441 31.30 15.54 -19.20
C SER A 441 29.90 15.78 -19.75
N LYS A 442 29.13 14.69 -19.98
CA LYS A 442 27.69 14.75 -20.15
C LYS A 442 27.06 14.71 -18.76
N ARG A 443 26.02 15.50 -18.54
CA ARG A 443 25.21 15.47 -17.33
C ARG A 443 23.87 14.85 -17.67
N LEU A 444 23.51 13.85 -16.90
CA LEU A 444 22.20 13.22 -16.96
C LEU A 444 21.30 13.87 -15.92
N ASP A 445 20.00 13.93 -16.15
CA ASP A 445 19.06 14.45 -15.14
C ASP A 445 18.95 13.53 -13.94
N ALA A 446 19.03 12.21 -14.18
CA ALA A 446 19.09 11.19 -13.14
C ALA A 446 19.94 10.00 -13.59
N GLY A 447 20.40 9.18 -12.65
CA GLY A 447 21.10 7.93 -12.94
C GLY A 447 20.90 6.92 -11.82
N ILE A 448 20.72 5.66 -12.18
CA ILE A 448 20.70 4.54 -11.23
C ILE A 448 22.15 4.13 -10.96
N ILE A 449 22.51 4.06 -9.70
CA ILE A 449 23.83 3.63 -9.23
C ILE A 449 23.71 2.37 -8.38
N ASP A 450 24.67 1.45 -8.51
CA ASP A 450 24.82 0.28 -7.65
C ASP A 450 25.87 0.59 -6.58
N ILE A 451 25.42 0.80 -5.34
CA ILE A 451 26.32 1.17 -4.23
C ILE A 451 27.18 0.01 -3.73
N THR A 452 26.95 -1.21 -4.20
CA THR A 452 27.77 -2.39 -3.89
C THR A 452 28.91 -2.59 -4.90
N SER A 453 28.84 -1.93 -6.06
CA SER A 453 29.89 -1.98 -7.06
C SER A 453 31.13 -1.19 -6.61
N PRO A 454 32.34 -1.60 -7.02
CA PRO A 454 33.55 -0.86 -6.70
C PRO A 454 33.48 0.60 -7.17
N THR A 455 33.96 1.51 -6.37
CA THR A 455 34.10 2.93 -6.76
C THR A 455 35.31 3.13 -7.70
N ASN A 456 35.19 4.11 -8.59
CA ASN A 456 36.28 4.52 -9.46
C ASN A 456 37.33 5.38 -8.71
N GLN A 457 38.32 5.89 -9.43
CA GLN A 457 39.39 6.76 -8.89
C GLN A 457 38.93 8.03 -8.18
N TYR A 458 37.66 8.43 -8.38
CA TYR A 458 37.04 9.57 -7.71
C TYR A 458 36.18 9.16 -6.50
N GLY A 459 36.19 7.88 -6.11
CA GLY A 459 35.35 7.37 -5.02
C GLY A 459 33.86 7.28 -5.38
N LEU A 460 33.50 7.28 -6.68
CA LEU A 460 32.14 7.30 -7.16
C LEU A 460 31.73 5.91 -7.68
N HIS A 461 30.55 5.42 -7.27
CA HIS A 461 29.97 4.20 -7.83
C HIS A 461 29.56 4.39 -9.30
N PRO A 462 29.59 3.35 -10.14
CA PRO A 462 29.19 3.46 -11.54
C PRO A 462 27.72 3.79 -11.67
N VAL A 463 27.38 4.59 -12.70
CA VAL A 463 26.00 4.73 -13.16
C VAL A 463 25.72 3.57 -14.09
N ILE A 464 24.76 2.73 -13.75
CA ILE A 464 24.39 1.54 -14.54
C ILE A 464 23.28 1.84 -15.55
N GLU A 465 22.51 2.90 -15.33
CA GLU A 465 21.50 3.41 -16.24
C GLU A 465 21.32 4.90 -16.03
N GLY A 466 21.27 5.68 -17.11
CA GLY A 466 21.16 7.13 -17.06
C GLY A 466 19.92 7.65 -17.76
N PHE A 467 19.35 8.73 -17.25
CA PHE A 467 18.15 9.36 -17.76
C PHE A 467 18.40 10.83 -18.07
N ASP A 468 17.92 11.26 -19.24
CA ASP A 468 17.90 12.67 -19.63
C ASP A 468 16.45 13.07 -19.91
N ILE A 469 15.88 13.88 -19.03
CA ILE A 469 14.46 14.29 -19.08
C ILE A 469 14.40 15.68 -19.69
N THR A 470 13.99 15.76 -20.93
CA THR A 470 13.85 17.03 -21.61
C THR A 470 12.54 17.72 -21.20
N LEU A 471 12.65 18.67 -20.27
CA LEU A 471 11.53 19.45 -19.78
C LEU A 471 11.21 20.71 -20.64
N ASN A 472 11.81 20.82 -21.83
CA ASN A 472 11.68 22.00 -22.69
C ASN A 472 10.57 21.80 -23.76
N LYS A 473 9.64 22.77 -23.86
CA LYS A 473 8.51 22.77 -24.81
C LYS A 473 8.89 22.71 -26.30
N THR A 474 10.13 23.02 -26.66
CA THR A 474 10.58 23.06 -28.05
C THR A 474 11.03 21.71 -28.61
N LYS A 475 11.12 20.66 -27.79
CA LYS A 475 11.42 19.30 -28.23
C LYS A 475 10.25 18.37 -27.91
N PRO A 476 9.75 17.60 -28.89
CA PRO A 476 8.58 16.75 -28.71
C PRO A 476 8.77 15.47 -27.89
N SER A 477 10.00 15.08 -27.55
CA SER A 477 10.29 13.92 -26.74
C SER A 477 10.69 14.30 -25.32
N ALA A 478 9.97 13.80 -24.36
CA ALA A 478 10.19 14.17 -22.94
C ALA A 478 11.35 13.42 -22.27
N VAL A 479 11.83 12.33 -22.86
CA VAL A 479 12.88 11.48 -22.27
C VAL A 479 13.77 10.94 -23.36
N ASP A 480 15.04 11.31 -23.35
CA ASP A 480 16.08 10.67 -24.14
C ASP A 480 16.94 9.81 -23.19
N ILE A 481 16.90 8.50 -23.37
CA ILE A 481 17.84 7.59 -22.70
C ILE A 481 19.11 7.56 -23.54
N TYR A 482 20.26 7.84 -22.97
CA TYR A 482 21.51 7.71 -23.69
C TYR A 482 21.91 6.24 -23.82
N SER A 483 21.32 5.57 -24.82
CA SER A 483 21.64 4.19 -25.16
C SER A 483 23.12 3.99 -25.60
N ASP A 484 23.72 5.03 -26.14
CA ASP A 484 25.11 4.99 -26.66
C ASP A 484 26.18 4.86 -25.56
N VAL A 485 25.83 5.16 -24.32
CA VAL A 485 26.76 5.02 -23.18
C VAL A 485 26.64 3.66 -22.51
N PHE A 486 25.47 3.00 -22.61
CA PHE A 486 25.17 1.78 -21.87
C PHE A 486 24.64 0.61 -22.71
N GLY A 487 24.64 0.72 -24.07
CA GLY A 487 24.26 -0.38 -24.97
C GLY A 487 22.77 -0.66 -25.04
N GLY A 488 22.09 0.17 -25.79
CA GLY A 488 20.90 -0.19 -26.57
C GLY A 488 19.60 -0.56 -25.83
N ILE A 489 18.83 0.42 -25.39
CA ILE A 489 17.37 0.27 -25.23
C ILE A 489 16.69 1.39 -26.01
N ASP A 490 15.82 1.04 -26.98
CA ASP A 490 15.10 1.99 -27.82
C ASP A 490 13.91 2.60 -27.07
N ILE A 491 13.84 3.95 -27.03
CA ILE A 491 12.85 4.72 -26.28
C ILE A 491 11.50 4.78 -26.98
N ASN A 492 11.44 4.40 -28.25
CA ASN A 492 10.19 4.52 -29.02
C ASN A 492 9.05 3.59 -28.55
N ASP A 493 9.34 2.66 -27.65
CA ASP A 493 8.34 1.76 -27.08
C ASP A 493 7.54 2.35 -25.89
N PHE A 494 7.86 3.57 -25.46
CA PHE A 494 7.18 4.23 -24.32
C PHE A 494 6.22 5.35 -24.74
N ARG A 495 5.42 5.11 -25.75
CA ARG A 495 4.26 5.97 -26.02
C ARG A 495 3.09 5.52 -25.14
N LEU A 496 2.75 6.36 -24.16
CA LEU A 496 1.46 6.32 -23.47
C LEU A 496 0.38 6.94 -24.37
#